data_28455078713fb3ed087e9ddd6d9e3243
#
_entry.id   28455078713fb3ed087e9ddd6d9e3243
#
_cell.length_a   1.000
_cell.length_b   1.000
_cell.length_c   1.000
_cell.angle_alpha   90.00
_cell.angle_beta   90.00
_cell.angle_gamma   90.00
#
_symmetry.space_group_name_H-M   'P 1'
#
loop_
_entity.id
_entity.type
_entity.pdbx_description
1 polymer ?
#
loop_
_entity_poly.entity_id
_entity_poly.type
_entity_poly.pdbx_seq_one_letter_code
_entity_poly.pdbx_strand_id
1 'polypeptide(L)'
;GHWLGRDVHDVGDYLAADEDPVEQPDGLGGRVVKRPSRVLQPGMVVTIEPGLYVRPAEGVPERYWNIGIRIEDDAVVTAGGCELISRDVPVDAREIEALMRG
;
A
#
# COMPACT_ATOMS: atom_id res chain seq x y z
N GLY A 1 -2.53 0.31 0.59
CA GLY A 1 -2.69 -1.00 1.22
C GLY A 1 -3.90 -1.08 2.13
N HIS A 2 -4.26 -2.25 2.53
CA HIS A 2 -5.39 -2.52 3.41
C HIS A 2 -5.12 -3.79 4.24
N TRP A 3 -5.95 -4.02 5.27
CA TRP A 3 -5.96 -5.29 5.99
C TRP A 3 -6.47 -6.40 5.08
N LEU A 4 -5.80 -7.53 5.13
CA LEU A 4 -6.22 -8.77 4.47
C LEU A 4 -6.68 -9.75 5.54
N GLY A 5 -7.92 -10.20 5.45
CA GLY A 5 -8.52 -11.12 6.40
C GLY A 5 -9.49 -12.07 5.74
N ARG A 6 -10.63 -12.31 6.36
CA ARG A 6 -11.70 -13.12 5.80
C ARG A 6 -12.19 -12.55 4.45
N ASP A 7 -12.25 -11.22 4.37
CA ASP A 7 -12.51 -10.50 3.13
C ASP A 7 -11.20 -9.93 2.59
N VAL A 8 -11.06 -9.82 1.28
CA VAL A 8 -9.86 -9.25 0.65
C VAL A 8 -9.61 -7.83 1.14
N HIS A 9 -10.63 -7.00 1.12
CA HIS A 9 -10.62 -5.70 1.77
C HIS A 9 -11.30 -5.85 3.14
N ASP A 10 -10.55 -6.34 4.10
CA ASP A 10 -11.12 -6.59 5.41
C ASP A 10 -11.43 -5.28 6.15
N VAL A 11 -12.42 -5.35 7.03
CA VAL A 11 -12.79 -4.20 7.86
C VAL A 11 -11.70 -3.93 8.90
N GLY A 12 -11.41 -2.67 9.09
CA GLY A 12 -10.42 -2.26 10.08
C GLY A 12 -10.00 -0.83 9.88
N ASP A 13 -9.44 -0.28 10.94
CA ASP A 13 -8.90 1.06 10.94
C ASP A 13 -7.39 0.98 11.17
N TYR A 14 -6.64 1.85 10.51
CA TYR A 14 -5.21 2.02 10.77
C TYR A 14 -4.93 2.92 11.97
N LEU A 15 -5.95 3.52 12.55
CA LEU A 15 -5.84 4.35 13.74
C LEU A 15 -5.89 3.49 15.02
N ALA A 16 -5.13 3.89 16.02
CA ALA A 16 -5.15 3.26 17.33
C ALA A 16 -6.45 3.62 18.04
N ALA A 17 -7.31 2.62 18.28
CA ALA A 17 -8.64 2.85 18.86
C ALA A 17 -8.57 3.29 20.33
N ASP A 18 -7.55 2.82 21.04
CA ASP A 18 -7.40 2.98 22.48
C ASP A 18 -6.48 4.15 22.88
N GLU A 19 -6.07 4.97 21.89
CA GLU A 19 -5.20 6.11 22.12
C GLU A 19 -5.94 7.42 21.86
N ASP A 20 -5.66 8.41 22.69
CA ASP A 20 -6.21 9.76 22.52
C ASP A 20 -5.62 10.45 21.28
N PRO A 21 -6.38 11.31 20.60
CA PRO A 21 -5.85 12.14 19.54
C PRO A 21 -4.72 13.03 20.02
N VAL A 22 -3.66 13.11 19.22
CA VAL A 22 -2.49 13.96 19.50
C VAL A 22 -2.32 15.04 18.42
N GLU A 23 -1.70 16.14 18.82
CA GLU A 23 -1.36 17.21 17.90
C GLU A 23 -0.16 16.83 17.05
N GLN A 24 -0.30 16.88 15.73
CA GLN A 24 0.74 16.51 14.77
C GLN A 24 0.91 17.61 13.72
N PRO A 25 2.10 17.76 13.10
CA PRO A 25 2.27 18.63 11.95
C PRO A 25 1.35 18.20 10.80
N ASP A 26 0.75 19.16 10.10
CA ASP A 26 -0.11 18.91 8.95
C ASP A 26 0.66 18.77 7.62
N GLY A 27 1.98 18.97 7.65
CA GLY A 27 2.83 18.96 6.46
C GLY A 27 2.80 20.28 5.65
N LEU A 28 2.00 21.25 6.07
CA LEU A 28 1.82 22.54 5.40
C LEU A 28 2.28 23.73 6.27
N GLY A 29 3.01 23.46 7.34
CA GLY A 29 3.48 24.46 8.30
C GLY A 29 2.54 24.71 9.48
N GLY A 30 1.39 24.04 9.50
CA GLY A 30 0.42 24.07 10.61
C GLY A 30 0.43 22.78 11.43
N ARG A 31 -0.58 22.65 12.28
CA ARG A 31 -0.76 21.46 13.14
C ARG A 31 -2.22 20.99 13.05
N VAL A 32 -2.40 19.71 13.20
CA VAL A 32 -3.70 19.05 13.18
C VAL A 32 -3.78 18.02 14.31
N VAL A 33 -4.96 17.89 14.91
CA VAL A 33 -5.22 16.87 15.92
C VAL A 33 -5.67 15.60 15.23
N LYS A 34 -4.88 14.53 15.36
CA LYS A 34 -5.16 13.22 14.77
C LYS A 34 -4.95 12.10 15.79
N ARG A 35 -5.72 11.04 15.66
CA ARG A 35 -5.46 9.82 16.40
C ARG A 35 -4.19 9.16 15.87
N PRO A 36 -3.31 8.64 16.74
CA PRO A 36 -2.11 7.93 16.31
C PRO A 36 -2.44 6.75 15.41
N SER A 37 -1.51 6.40 14.55
CA SER A 37 -1.61 5.17 13.75
C SER A 37 -1.37 3.95 14.63
N ARG A 38 -2.07 2.87 14.33
CA ARG A 38 -1.87 1.58 14.98
C ARG A 38 -0.46 1.06 14.67
N VAL A 39 0.21 0.56 15.68
CA VAL A 39 1.49 -0.12 15.52
C VAL A 39 1.24 -1.53 14.98
N LEU A 40 1.94 -1.89 13.90
CA LEU A 40 1.89 -3.24 13.34
C LEU A 40 2.49 -4.24 14.33
N GLN A 41 1.79 -5.35 14.53
CA GLN A 41 2.21 -6.43 15.43
C GLN A 41 2.38 -7.74 14.67
N PRO A 42 3.26 -8.64 15.12
CA PRO A 42 3.43 -9.95 14.52
C PRO A 42 2.09 -10.70 14.37
N GLY A 43 1.88 -11.30 13.22
CA GLY A 43 0.66 -11.99 12.84
C GLY A 43 -0.37 -11.14 12.09
N MET A 44 -0.21 -9.83 12.05
CA MET A 44 -1.03 -8.97 11.20
C MET A 44 -0.69 -9.18 9.72
N VAL A 45 -1.71 -9.15 8.87
CA VAL A 45 -1.54 -9.27 7.41
C VAL A 45 -2.07 -8.01 6.75
N VAL A 46 -1.23 -7.38 5.94
CA VAL A 46 -1.56 -6.16 5.20
C VAL A 46 -1.08 -6.27 3.76
N THR A 47 -1.77 -5.59 2.86
CA THR A 47 -1.31 -5.43 1.48
C THR A 47 -0.38 -4.23 1.36
N ILE A 48 0.64 -4.36 0.51
CA ILE A 48 1.56 -3.28 0.14
C ILE A 48 1.37 -3.07 -1.36
N GLU A 49 0.81 -1.93 -1.73
CA GLU A 49 0.29 -1.69 -3.06
C GLU A 49 0.74 -0.34 -3.64
N PRO A 50 2.04 -0.11 -3.85
CA PRO A 50 2.47 1.08 -4.54
C PRO A 50 1.91 1.12 -5.95
N GLY A 51 1.39 2.27 -6.35
CA GLY A 51 0.81 2.47 -7.67
C GLY A 51 1.24 3.78 -8.30
N LEU A 52 1.37 3.77 -9.62
CA LEU A 52 1.63 4.94 -10.45
C LEU A 52 0.47 5.12 -11.43
N TYR A 53 -0.12 6.30 -11.46
CA TYR A 53 -1.24 6.62 -12.32
C TYR A 53 -0.95 7.91 -13.09
N VAL A 54 -0.93 7.82 -14.41
CA VAL A 54 -0.63 8.95 -15.29
C VAL A 54 -1.92 9.48 -15.90
N ARG A 55 -2.32 10.65 -15.45
CA ARG A 55 -3.49 11.36 -16.00
C ARG A 55 -3.06 12.34 -17.08
N PRO A 56 -3.96 12.69 -18.03
CA PRO A 56 -3.71 13.77 -18.96
C PRO A 56 -3.37 15.06 -18.21
N ALA A 57 -2.21 15.63 -18.51
CA ALA A 57 -1.77 16.90 -17.93
C ALA A 57 -0.74 17.56 -18.83
N GLU A 58 -0.64 18.90 -18.74
CA GLU A 58 0.40 19.65 -19.42
C GLU A 58 1.79 19.19 -18.97
N GLY A 59 2.72 19.05 -19.91
CA GLY A 59 4.07 18.57 -19.65
C GLY A 59 4.22 17.06 -19.53
N VAL A 60 3.12 16.30 -19.55
CA VAL A 60 3.13 14.84 -19.58
C VAL A 60 2.91 14.35 -21.01
N PRO A 61 3.84 13.59 -21.60
CA PRO A 61 3.65 13.07 -22.96
C PRO A 61 2.39 12.22 -23.09
N GLU A 62 1.61 12.46 -24.12
CA GLU A 62 0.30 11.80 -24.35
C GLU A 62 0.39 10.27 -24.37
N ARG A 63 1.54 9.72 -24.85
CA ARG A 63 1.75 8.27 -24.88
C ARG A 63 1.67 7.58 -23.51
N TYR A 64 1.78 8.34 -22.43
CA TYR A 64 1.67 7.81 -21.06
C TYR A 64 0.31 8.05 -20.44
N TRP A 65 -0.56 8.85 -21.05
CA TRP A 65 -1.84 9.20 -20.47
C TRP A 65 -2.74 7.98 -20.27
N ASN A 66 -3.47 7.99 -19.18
CA ASN A 66 -4.40 6.92 -18.79
C ASN A 66 -3.73 5.56 -18.55
N ILE A 67 -2.42 5.55 -18.27
CA ILE A 67 -1.70 4.36 -17.83
C ILE A 67 -1.72 4.32 -16.31
N GLY A 68 -2.12 3.19 -15.76
CA GLY A 68 -2.03 2.90 -14.34
C GLY A 68 -1.37 1.54 -14.12
N ILE A 69 -0.42 1.51 -13.20
CA ILE A 69 0.27 0.28 -12.80
C ILE A 69 0.30 0.22 -11.29
N ARG A 70 -0.05 -0.93 -10.73
CA ARG A 70 0.09 -1.25 -9.31
C ARG A 70 0.86 -2.55 -9.17
N ILE A 71 1.79 -2.58 -8.25
CA ILE A 71 2.48 -3.80 -7.83
C ILE A 71 2.04 -4.06 -6.41
N GLU A 72 1.46 -5.23 -6.17
CA GLU A 72 0.86 -5.59 -4.90
C GLU A 72 1.49 -6.84 -4.33
N ASP A 73 1.79 -6.80 -3.05
CA ASP A 73 2.18 -7.95 -2.26
C ASP A 73 1.37 -8.02 -0.97
N ASP A 74 1.14 -9.25 -0.53
CA ASP A 74 0.58 -9.54 0.78
C ASP A 74 1.72 -9.79 1.77
N ALA A 75 1.74 -9.02 2.85
CA ALA A 75 2.78 -9.06 3.85
C ALA A 75 2.24 -9.54 5.20
N VAL A 76 2.87 -10.56 5.74
CA VAL A 76 2.67 -10.98 7.13
C VAL A 76 3.71 -10.31 8.01
N VAL A 77 3.26 -9.59 9.01
CA VAL A 77 4.15 -8.95 9.99
C VAL A 77 4.79 -10.02 10.87
N THR A 78 6.10 -9.95 11.03
CA THR A 78 6.88 -10.84 11.89
C THR A 78 7.56 -10.06 13.01
N ALA A 79 8.17 -10.75 13.97
CA ALA A 79 8.89 -10.09 15.06
C ALA A 79 10.07 -9.22 14.58
N GLY A 80 10.69 -9.56 13.45
CA GLY A 80 11.85 -8.85 12.91
C GLY A 80 11.58 -8.05 11.65
N GLY A 81 10.33 -7.99 11.17
CA GLY A 81 9.98 -7.30 9.93
C GLY A 81 8.70 -7.82 9.30
N CYS A 82 8.78 -8.30 8.07
CA CYS A 82 7.64 -8.92 7.40
C CYS A 82 8.10 -10.01 6.42
N GLU A 83 7.16 -10.89 6.09
CA GLU A 83 7.30 -11.91 5.05
C GLU A 83 6.30 -11.62 3.94
N LEU A 84 6.77 -11.56 2.69
CA LEU A 84 5.92 -11.40 1.52
C LEU A 84 5.45 -12.76 1.04
N ILE A 85 4.19 -13.09 1.31
CA ILE A 85 3.62 -14.41 1.01
C ILE A 85 3.13 -14.56 -0.44
N SER A 86 3.06 -13.47 -1.18
CA SER A 86 2.64 -13.43 -2.60
C SER A 86 3.80 -13.33 -3.58
N ARG A 87 5.05 -13.38 -3.12
CA ARG A 87 6.24 -13.08 -3.94
C ARG A 87 6.52 -14.11 -5.05
N ASP A 88 5.87 -15.25 -5.04
CA ASP A 88 5.95 -16.22 -6.15
C ASP A 88 5.24 -15.73 -7.42
N VAL A 89 4.39 -14.71 -7.31
CA VAL A 89 3.81 -14.03 -8.46
C VAL A 89 4.84 -13.06 -9.06
N PRO A 90 5.15 -13.15 -10.36
CA PRO A 90 6.11 -12.27 -11.00
C PRO A 90 5.70 -10.80 -10.91
N VAL A 91 6.66 -9.92 -10.61
CA VAL A 91 6.47 -8.46 -10.59
C VAL A 91 7.41 -7.73 -11.56
N ASP A 92 8.45 -8.40 -12.04
CA ASP A 92 9.33 -7.86 -13.08
C ASP A 92 8.62 -7.85 -14.43
N ALA A 93 8.73 -6.73 -15.16
CA ALA A 93 8.04 -6.57 -16.43
C ALA A 93 8.44 -7.62 -17.48
N ARG A 94 9.72 -7.99 -17.53
CA ARG A 94 10.23 -8.98 -18.49
C ARG A 94 9.73 -10.38 -18.18
N GLU A 95 9.64 -10.72 -16.91
CA GLU A 95 9.08 -12.00 -16.46
C GLU A 95 7.60 -12.10 -16.80
N ILE A 96 6.84 -11.03 -16.54
CA ILE A 96 5.42 -10.96 -16.90
C ILE A 96 5.22 -11.06 -18.42
N GLU A 97 5.99 -10.32 -19.21
CA GLU A 97 5.93 -10.40 -20.65
C GLU A 97 6.28 -11.79 -21.19
N ALA A 98 7.28 -12.44 -20.62
CA ALA A 98 7.66 -13.80 -20.99
C ALA A 98 6.54 -14.80 -20.68
N LEU A 99 5.93 -14.68 -19.50
CA LEU A 99 4.82 -15.52 -19.06
C LEU A 99 3.58 -15.34 -19.96
N MET A 100 3.27 -14.09 -20.35
CA MET A 100 2.13 -13.77 -21.23
C MET A 100 2.32 -14.24 -22.67
N ARG A 101 3.54 -14.42 -23.12
CA ARG A 101 3.84 -14.98 -24.45
C ARG A 101 3.70 -16.51 -24.51
N GLY A 102 3.61 -17.16 -23.40
CA GLY A 102 3.53 -18.62 -23.30
C GLY A 102 4.91 -19.24 -23.32
#